data_5bff2ebc04603af851772c7b8288dc92
#
_entry.id   5bff2ebc04603af851772c7b8288dc92
#
_cell.length_a   1.000
_cell.length_b   1.000
_cell.length_c   1.000
_cell.angle_alpha   90.00
_cell.angle_beta   90.00
_cell.angle_gamma   90.00
#
_symmetry.space_group_name_H-M   'P 1'
#
loop_
_entity.id
_entity.type
_entity.pdbx_description
1 polymer ?
#
loop_
_entity_poly.entity_id
_entity_poly.type
_entity_poly.pdbx_seq_one_letter_code
_entity_poly.pdbx_strand_id
1 'polypeptide(L)'
;CSSDLGEKMWISMADVADNFLVFAWSDLEKKQRRDPSGISAFIVERAFRGFSSGTLKEKWGILAGNTGYFKMDEVEVPRENLVGREGEGFKIAMFALDQGRFTVAAGATGLIRACRDASVKYAKERKAFGVEIGSHQLVKEMIAQMESDYEASRLLWLRAGWLKNVGQ
;
A
#
# COMPACT_ATOMS: atom_id res chain seq x y z
N CYS A 1 1.27 -10.90 -27.05
CA CYS A 1 2.03 -11.52 -25.97
C CYS A 1 1.14 -12.55 -25.28
N SER A 2 1.42 -13.83 -25.46
CA SER A 2 0.82 -14.88 -24.65
C SER A 2 1.42 -14.75 -23.24
N SER A 3 0.64 -14.36 -22.26
CA SER A 3 1.09 -14.44 -20.88
C SER A 3 0.89 -15.88 -20.44
N ASP A 4 1.96 -16.52 -20.06
CA ASP A 4 1.90 -17.77 -19.31
C ASP A 4 0.98 -17.62 -18.08
N LEU A 5 0.47 -18.74 -17.59
CA LEU A 5 -0.29 -18.88 -16.36
C LEU A 5 0.24 -17.92 -15.28
N GLY A 6 -0.47 -16.83 -15.03
CA GLY A 6 -0.08 -15.81 -14.08
C GLY A 6 -1.06 -15.74 -12.91
N GLU A 7 -0.56 -15.92 -11.70
CA GLU A 7 -1.35 -15.71 -10.49
C GLU A 7 -0.78 -14.54 -9.68
N LYS A 8 -1.65 -13.65 -9.22
CA LYS A 8 -1.29 -12.53 -8.35
C LYS A 8 -2.17 -12.57 -7.11
N MET A 9 -1.57 -12.37 -5.96
CA MET A 9 -2.24 -12.43 -4.65
C MET A 9 -2.07 -11.13 -3.88
N TRP A 10 -2.90 -10.91 -2.89
CA TRP A 10 -2.91 -9.70 -2.05
C TRP A 10 -3.25 -8.42 -2.80
N ILE A 11 -4.12 -8.55 -3.81
CA ILE A 11 -4.53 -7.44 -4.66
C ILE A 11 -5.72 -6.73 -4.03
N SER A 12 -5.57 -5.44 -3.78
CA SER A 12 -6.68 -4.60 -3.34
C SER A 12 -7.71 -4.48 -4.46
N MET A 13 -8.98 -4.60 -4.10
CA MET A 13 -10.12 -4.51 -5.01
C MET A 13 -10.16 -5.59 -6.12
N ALA A 14 -9.47 -6.71 -5.95
CA ALA A 14 -9.38 -7.76 -6.98
C ALA A 14 -10.73 -8.29 -7.45
N ASP A 15 -11.74 -8.30 -6.57
CA ASP A 15 -13.07 -8.84 -6.88
C ASP A 15 -14.07 -7.78 -7.36
N VAL A 16 -13.69 -6.51 -7.37
CA VAL A 16 -14.58 -5.40 -7.74
C VAL A 16 -14.02 -4.48 -8.84
N ALA A 17 -12.69 -4.46 -9.04
CA ALA A 17 -12.08 -3.63 -10.08
C ALA A 17 -12.33 -4.21 -11.47
N ASP A 18 -12.54 -3.36 -12.46
CA ASP A 18 -12.70 -3.74 -13.87
C ASP A 18 -11.35 -3.79 -14.61
N ASN A 19 -10.38 -2.99 -14.14
CA ASN A 19 -9.08 -2.85 -14.77
C ASN A 19 -7.95 -3.09 -13.76
N PHE A 20 -6.90 -3.76 -14.17
CA PHE A 20 -5.75 -4.14 -13.35
C PHE A 20 -4.45 -3.67 -14.00
N LEU A 21 -3.61 -2.96 -13.23
CA LEU A 21 -2.24 -2.71 -13.63
C LEU A 21 -1.39 -3.93 -13.31
N VAL A 22 -0.95 -4.65 -14.32
CA VAL A 22 -0.21 -5.90 -14.19
C VAL A 22 1.22 -5.72 -14.65
N PHE A 23 2.18 -6.15 -13.83
CA PHE A 23 3.59 -6.21 -14.16
C PHE A 23 3.96 -7.64 -14.52
N ALA A 24 4.52 -7.82 -15.72
CA ALA A 24 4.90 -9.12 -16.23
C ALA A 24 6.23 -9.06 -17.00
N TRP A 25 6.93 -10.19 -17.05
CA TRP A 25 8.11 -10.33 -17.86
C TRP A 25 7.69 -10.36 -19.35
N SER A 26 8.16 -9.41 -20.13
CA SER A 26 7.98 -9.35 -21.59
C SER A 26 9.21 -9.86 -22.35
N ASP A 27 10.36 -9.95 -21.65
CA ASP A 27 11.61 -10.45 -22.19
C ASP A 27 12.10 -11.66 -21.35
N LEU A 28 12.05 -12.86 -21.94
CA LEU A 28 12.41 -14.10 -21.25
C LEU A 28 13.92 -14.26 -21.03
N GLU A 29 14.77 -13.69 -21.91
CA GLU A 29 16.22 -13.72 -21.71
C GLU A 29 16.61 -12.86 -20.50
N LYS A 30 16.02 -11.67 -20.39
CA LYS A 30 16.21 -10.79 -19.25
C LYS A 30 15.64 -11.39 -17.95
N LYS A 31 14.53 -12.11 -18.03
CA LYS A 31 13.98 -12.87 -16.91
C LYS A 31 15.00 -13.86 -16.35
N GLN A 32 15.68 -14.64 -17.23
CA GLN A 32 16.71 -15.60 -16.80
C GLN A 32 17.89 -14.92 -16.13
N ARG A 33 18.27 -13.73 -16.60
CA ARG A 33 19.34 -12.91 -16.01
C ARG A 33 18.89 -12.08 -14.79
N ARG A 34 17.62 -12.13 -14.42
CA ARG A 34 16.98 -11.30 -13.39
C ARG A 34 17.16 -9.80 -13.63
N ASP A 35 17.22 -9.39 -14.89
CA ASP A 35 17.33 -7.98 -15.28
C ASP A 35 15.94 -7.34 -15.28
N PRO A 36 15.65 -6.39 -14.35
CA PRO A 36 14.34 -5.78 -14.23
C PRO A 36 13.89 -4.99 -15.47
N SER A 37 14.81 -4.65 -16.36
CA SER A 37 14.47 -4.02 -17.66
C SER A 37 13.72 -4.95 -18.61
N GLY A 38 13.52 -6.22 -18.26
CA GLY A 38 12.66 -7.15 -18.97
C GLY A 38 11.20 -7.15 -18.50
N ILE A 39 10.85 -6.34 -17.50
CA ILE A 39 9.49 -6.24 -16.95
C ILE A 39 8.76 -5.09 -17.66
N SER A 40 7.55 -5.36 -18.14
CA SER A 40 6.63 -4.37 -18.69
C SER A 40 5.36 -4.26 -17.85
N ALA A 41 4.65 -3.15 -17.99
CA ALA A 41 3.39 -2.88 -17.30
C ALA A 41 2.23 -2.87 -18.32
N PHE A 42 1.13 -3.52 -17.96
CA PHE A 42 -0.04 -3.68 -18.83
C PHE A 42 -1.33 -3.35 -18.07
N ILE A 43 -2.31 -2.78 -18.78
CA ILE A 43 -3.69 -2.74 -18.29
C ILE A 43 -4.36 -4.03 -18.75
N VAL A 44 -4.80 -4.83 -17.79
CA VAL A 44 -5.56 -6.06 -18.01
C VAL A 44 -7.00 -5.82 -17.57
N GLU A 45 -7.95 -6.06 -18.45
CA GLU A 45 -9.35 -5.90 -18.17
C GLU A 45 -9.95 -7.19 -17.61
N ARG A 46 -10.86 -7.06 -16.64
CA ARG A 46 -11.60 -8.20 -16.09
C ARG A 46 -12.33 -9.02 -17.15
N ALA A 47 -12.79 -8.34 -18.20
CA ALA A 47 -13.54 -8.95 -19.30
C ALA A 47 -12.68 -9.81 -20.25
N PHE A 48 -11.37 -9.77 -20.14
CA PHE A 48 -10.51 -10.56 -21.03
C PHE A 48 -10.71 -12.06 -20.77
N ARG A 49 -10.80 -12.81 -21.87
CA ARG A 49 -10.91 -14.26 -21.80
C ARG A 49 -9.73 -14.86 -21.04
N GLY A 50 -10.01 -15.77 -20.11
CA GLY A 50 -8.99 -16.41 -19.28
C GLY A 50 -8.65 -15.63 -17.99
N PHE A 51 -9.23 -14.45 -17.77
CA PHE A 51 -9.09 -13.74 -16.50
C PHE A 51 -10.14 -14.23 -15.49
N SER A 52 -9.71 -14.46 -14.26
CA SER A 52 -10.59 -14.76 -13.12
C SER A 52 -10.04 -14.14 -11.84
N SER A 53 -10.92 -13.77 -10.93
CA SER A 53 -10.52 -13.18 -9.64
C SER A 53 -11.41 -13.66 -8.51
N GLY A 54 -10.95 -13.48 -7.29
CA GLY A 54 -11.70 -13.82 -6.09
C GLY A 54 -11.22 -13.04 -4.87
N THR A 55 -12.02 -13.07 -3.80
CA THR A 55 -11.74 -12.40 -2.53
C THR A 55 -11.08 -13.36 -1.55
N LEU A 56 -10.04 -12.88 -0.85
CA LEU A 56 -9.46 -13.56 0.31
C LEU A 56 -10.38 -13.38 1.51
N LYS A 57 -10.76 -14.49 2.13
CA LYS A 57 -11.60 -14.54 3.33
C LYS A 57 -10.74 -14.64 4.58
N GLU A 58 -11.34 -14.41 5.75
CA GLU A 58 -10.72 -14.64 7.07
C GLU A 58 -9.46 -13.80 7.33
N LYS A 59 -9.40 -12.58 6.84
CA LYS A 59 -8.33 -11.63 7.17
C LYS A 59 -8.44 -11.21 8.64
N TRP A 60 -7.30 -11.03 9.30
CA TRP A 60 -7.25 -10.58 10.69
C TRP A 60 -7.39 -9.06 10.86
N GLY A 61 -7.23 -8.30 9.80
CA GLY A 61 -7.37 -6.84 9.81
C GLY A 61 -7.90 -6.30 8.50
N ILE A 62 -8.30 -5.02 8.49
CA ILE A 62 -8.87 -4.31 7.34
C ILE A 62 -10.02 -5.12 6.72
N LEU A 63 -10.94 -5.58 7.55
CA LEU A 63 -12.03 -6.48 7.14
C LEU A 63 -12.98 -5.83 6.12
N ALA A 64 -13.16 -4.51 6.20
CA ALA A 64 -13.98 -3.75 5.26
C ALA A 64 -13.32 -3.53 3.88
N GLY A 65 -12.00 -3.75 3.77
CA GLY A 65 -11.28 -3.62 2.51
C GLY A 65 -11.32 -4.92 1.70
N ASN A 66 -11.73 -4.87 0.43
CA ASN A 66 -11.59 -6.00 -0.46
C ASN A 66 -10.11 -6.27 -0.74
N THR A 67 -9.64 -7.47 -0.45
CA THR A 67 -8.32 -7.98 -0.80
C THR A 67 -8.52 -9.35 -1.43
N GLY A 68 -7.90 -9.59 -2.57
CA GLY A 68 -8.14 -10.82 -3.29
C GLY A 68 -6.92 -11.31 -4.08
N TYR A 69 -7.23 -12.11 -5.04
CA TYR A 69 -6.28 -12.66 -6.02
C TYR A 69 -6.91 -12.61 -7.40
N PHE A 70 -6.08 -12.70 -8.41
CA PHE A 70 -6.53 -13.01 -9.76
C PHE A 70 -5.61 -14.01 -10.44
N LYS A 71 -6.17 -14.71 -11.43
CA LYS A 71 -5.48 -15.65 -12.28
C LYS A 71 -5.68 -15.26 -13.74
N MET A 72 -4.64 -15.43 -14.49
CA MET A 72 -4.62 -15.22 -15.94
C MET A 72 -4.21 -16.54 -16.60
N ASP A 73 -5.12 -17.13 -17.35
CA ASP A 73 -4.93 -18.37 -18.08
C ASP A 73 -5.01 -18.05 -19.57
N GLU A 74 -3.87 -18.00 -20.23
CA GLU A 74 -3.75 -17.63 -21.66
C GLU A 74 -4.45 -16.30 -22.02
N VAL A 75 -4.37 -15.31 -21.11
CA VAL A 75 -4.97 -13.99 -21.35
C VAL A 75 -4.18 -13.26 -22.45
N GLU A 76 -4.85 -12.95 -23.54
CA GLU A 76 -4.31 -12.10 -24.59
C GLU A 76 -4.51 -10.62 -24.24
N VAL A 77 -3.41 -9.88 -24.12
CA VAL A 77 -3.45 -8.44 -23.81
C VAL A 77 -3.10 -7.66 -25.09
N PRO A 78 -4.00 -6.77 -25.57
CA PRO A 78 -3.73 -5.92 -26.72
C PRO A 78 -2.49 -5.04 -26.52
N ARG A 79 -1.80 -4.71 -27.60
CA ARG A 79 -0.57 -3.91 -27.54
C ARG A 79 -0.81 -2.49 -27.02
N GLU A 80 -1.97 -1.93 -27.31
CA GLU A 80 -2.42 -0.61 -26.83
C GLU A 80 -2.58 -0.55 -25.31
N ASN A 81 -2.72 -1.69 -24.63
CA ASN A 81 -2.79 -1.78 -23.19
C ASN A 81 -1.41 -1.76 -22.50
N LEU A 82 -0.32 -1.64 -23.26
CA LEU A 82 1.01 -1.44 -22.71
C LEU A 82 1.12 -0.04 -22.09
N VAL A 83 1.52 0.04 -20.84
CA VAL A 83 1.72 1.30 -20.11
C VAL A 83 3.19 1.72 -20.24
N GLY A 84 3.42 2.89 -20.83
CA GLY A 84 4.77 3.36 -21.13
C GLY A 84 5.42 2.59 -22.28
N ARG A 85 6.68 2.25 -22.13
CA ARG A 85 7.44 1.47 -23.13
C ARG A 85 7.70 0.06 -22.61
N GLU A 86 7.94 -0.86 -23.51
CA GLU A 86 8.41 -2.19 -23.15
C GLU A 86 9.70 -2.11 -22.32
N GLY A 87 9.76 -2.85 -21.22
CA GLY A 87 10.89 -2.84 -20.29
C GLY A 87 10.86 -1.75 -19.21
N GLU A 88 9.90 -0.82 -19.23
CA GLU A 88 9.77 0.23 -18.22
C GLU A 88 8.90 -0.17 -17.00
N GLY A 89 8.39 -1.39 -16.97
CA GLY A 89 7.46 -1.82 -15.92
C GLY A 89 8.04 -1.72 -14.51
N PHE A 90 9.30 -2.06 -14.30
CA PHE A 90 9.93 -1.93 -12.99
C PHE A 90 10.02 -0.47 -12.53
N LYS A 91 10.35 0.45 -13.43
CA LYS A 91 10.40 1.90 -13.15
C LYS A 91 9.02 2.44 -12.76
N ILE A 92 7.98 2.03 -13.51
CA ILE A 92 6.58 2.40 -13.22
C ILE A 92 6.16 1.85 -11.84
N ALA A 93 6.50 0.60 -11.52
CA ALA A 93 6.20 0.01 -10.22
C ALA A 93 6.89 0.75 -9.07
N MET A 94 8.16 1.11 -9.20
CA MET A 94 8.89 1.86 -8.18
C MET A 94 8.29 3.25 -7.97
N PHE A 95 7.95 3.95 -9.05
CA PHE A 95 7.26 5.24 -8.95
C PHE A 95 5.94 5.14 -8.18
N ALA A 96 5.10 4.16 -8.50
CA ALA A 96 3.82 3.95 -7.81
C ALA A 96 4.02 3.60 -6.32
N LEU A 97 5.00 2.76 -6.00
CA LEU A 97 5.31 2.38 -4.62
C LEU A 97 5.83 3.56 -3.79
N ASP A 98 6.63 4.44 -4.36
CA ASP A 98 7.15 5.61 -3.65
C ASP A 98 6.04 6.61 -3.32
N GLN A 99 5.05 6.77 -4.21
CA GLN A 99 3.86 7.57 -3.91
C GLN A 99 3.03 6.92 -2.80
N GLY A 100 2.82 5.60 -2.89
CA GLY A 100 2.05 4.84 -1.88
C GLY A 100 2.70 4.89 -0.49
N ARG A 101 4.00 4.71 -0.38
CA ARG A 101 4.73 4.77 0.90
C ARG A 101 4.60 6.14 1.57
N PHE A 102 4.70 7.22 0.81
CA PHE A 102 4.53 8.57 1.31
C PHE A 102 3.12 8.81 1.87
N THR A 103 2.08 8.42 1.12
CA THR A 103 0.68 8.61 1.54
C THR A 103 0.32 7.75 2.74
N VAL A 104 0.81 6.51 2.81
CA VAL A 104 0.61 5.62 3.97
C VAL A 104 1.30 6.19 5.22
N ALA A 105 2.51 6.72 5.11
CA ALA A 105 3.21 7.36 6.23
C ALA A 105 2.43 8.57 6.78
N ALA A 106 1.87 9.41 5.89
CA ALA A 106 1.03 10.54 6.29
C ALA A 106 -0.25 10.07 7.00
N GLY A 107 -0.92 9.04 6.46
CA GLY A 107 -2.12 8.46 7.08
C GLY A 107 -1.84 7.83 8.45
N ALA A 108 -0.75 7.08 8.59
CA ALA A 108 -0.33 6.50 9.85
C ALA A 108 -0.02 7.57 10.91
N THR A 109 0.63 8.68 10.51
CA THR A 109 0.89 9.83 11.38
C THR A 109 -0.42 10.47 11.87
N GLY A 110 -1.43 10.59 10.98
CA GLY A 110 -2.77 11.04 11.35
C GLY A 110 -3.43 10.12 12.38
N LEU A 111 -3.25 8.80 12.25
CA LEU A 111 -3.77 7.83 13.22
C LEU A 111 -3.07 7.95 14.58
N ILE A 112 -1.74 8.14 14.62
CA ILE A 112 -1.02 8.42 15.88
C ILE A 112 -1.64 9.62 16.60
N ARG A 113 -1.89 10.71 15.88
CA ARG A 113 -2.54 11.90 16.43
C ARG A 113 -3.92 11.58 17.04
N ALA A 114 -4.75 10.87 16.29
CA ALA A 114 -6.10 10.53 16.75
C ALA A 114 -6.07 9.66 18.01
N CYS A 115 -5.16 8.67 18.08
CA CYS A 115 -4.97 7.82 19.25
C CYS A 115 -4.47 8.64 20.46
N ARG A 116 -3.49 9.54 20.27
CA ARG A 116 -2.99 10.43 21.30
C ARG A 116 -4.11 11.31 21.87
N ASP A 117 -4.86 11.99 21.00
CA ASP A 117 -5.94 12.90 21.41
C ASP A 117 -7.02 12.16 22.22
N ALA A 118 -7.41 10.96 21.77
CA ALA A 118 -8.36 10.11 22.48
C ALA A 118 -7.80 9.65 23.84
N SER A 119 -6.53 9.27 23.91
CA SER A 119 -5.86 8.84 25.12
C SER A 119 -5.76 9.97 26.15
N VAL A 120 -5.39 11.18 25.72
CA VAL A 120 -5.33 12.37 26.59
C VAL A 120 -6.71 12.71 27.15
N LYS A 121 -7.75 12.67 26.30
CA LYS A 121 -9.12 12.90 26.73
C LYS A 121 -9.55 11.88 27.78
N TYR A 122 -9.37 10.61 27.50
CA TYR A 122 -9.76 9.53 28.42
C TYR A 122 -8.98 9.58 29.74
N ALA A 123 -7.69 9.90 29.71
CA ALA A 123 -6.85 10.02 30.91
C ALA A 123 -7.29 11.16 31.87
N LYS A 124 -7.97 12.18 31.34
CA LYS A 124 -8.57 13.28 32.15
C LYS A 124 -9.96 12.96 32.69
N GLU A 125 -10.67 12.02 32.08
CA GLU A 125 -12.04 11.64 32.45
C GLU A 125 -12.09 10.42 33.36
N ARG A 126 -11.27 9.41 33.09
CA ARG A 126 -11.27 8.16 33.83
C ARG A 126 -10.58 8.30 35.19
N LYS A 127 -11.27 7.91 36.27
CA LYS A 127 -10.72 7.85 37.63
C LYS A 127 -10.40 6.41 38.04
N ALA A 128 -9.26 6.24 38.69
CA ALA A 128 -8.84 5.02 39.37
C ALA A 128 -8.02 5.41 40.63
N PHE A 129 -8.16 4.66 41.71
CA PHE A 129 -7.50 4.96 43.02
C PHE A 129 -7.78 6.37 43.52
N GLY A 130 -9.00 6.88 43.32
CA GLY A 130 -9.45 8.17 43.81
C GLY A 130 -9.02 9.39 43.00
N VAL A 131 -8.22 9.23 41.95
CA VAL A 131 -7.73 10.33 41.08
C VAL A 131 -7.94 10.01 39.59
N GLU A 132 -7.82 11.05 38.77
CA GLU A 132 -7.76 10.86 37.30
C GLU A 132 -6.55 10.02 36.94
N ILE A 133 -6.71 9.04 36.00
CA ILE A 133 -5.60 8.18 35.64
C ILE A 133 -4.43 8.92 35.01
N GLY A 134 -4.68 10.08 34.38
CA GLY A 134 -3.64 10.97 33.87
C GLY A 134 -2.72 11.55 34.96
N SER A 135 -3.08 11.42 36.26
CA SER A 135 -2.21 11.80 37.37
C SER A 135 -1.09 10.78 37.63
N HIS A 136 -1.26 9.52 37.21
CA HIS A 136 -0.28 8.49 37.46
C HIS A 136 0.91 8.62 36.51
N GLN A 137 2.12 8.45 37.05
CA GLN A 137 3.38 8.70 36.36
C GLN A 137 3.52 7.84 35.09
N LEU A 138 3.18 6.54 35.15
CA LEU A 138 3.26 5.65 33.99
C LEU A 138 2.29 6.05 32.86
N VAL A 139 1.11 6.59 33.19
CA VAL A 139 0.18 7.10 32.18
C VAL A 139 0.72 8.38 31.54
N LYS A 140 1.33 9.27 32.33
CA LYS A 140 2.00 10.47 31.80
C LYS A 140 3.14 10.11 30.86
N GLU A 141 3.95 9.10 31.20
CA GLU A 141 5.03 8.60 30.36
C GLU A 141 4.53 8.10 29.00
N MET A 142 3.47 7.28 29.00
CA MET A 142 2.86 6.80 27.74
C MET A 142 2.34 7.95 26.87
N ILE A 143 1.70 8.96 27.47
CA ILE A 143 1.20 10.13 26.72
C ILE A 143 2.36 10.97 26.19
N ALA A 144 3.42 11.18 26.97
CA ALA A 144 4.61 11.90 26.53
C ALA A 144 5.32 11.18 25.35
N GLN A 145 5.36 9.85 25.39
CA GLN A 145 5.90 9.05 24.29
C GLN A 145 5.04 9.20 23.02
N MET A 146 3.70 9.10 23.14
CA MET A 146 2.79 9.32 22.01
C MET A 146 2.98 10.70 21.37
N GLU A 147 3.21 11.76 22.17
CA GLU A 147 3.49 13.10 21.65
C GLU A 147 4.80 13.16 20.90
N SER A 148 5.86 12.58 21.46
CA SER A 148 7.18 12.55 20.85
C SER A 148 7.16 11.79 19.53
N ASP A 149 6.50 10.63 19.50
CA ASP A 149 6.37 9.80 18.30
C ASP A 149 5.54 10.50 17.23
N TYR A 150 4.48 11.22 17.62
CA TYR A 150 3.68 12.01 16.68
C TYR A 150 4.51 13.11 16.02
N GLU A 151 5.20 13.95 16.82
CA GLU A 151 5.97 15.08 16.27
C GLU A 151 7.15 14.58 15.42
N ALA A 152 7.86 13.54 15.85
CA ALA A 152 8.93 12.93 15.05
C ALA A 152 8.40 12.38 13.69
N SER A 153 7.30 11.61 13.71
CA SER A 153 6.69 11.06 12.51
C SER A 153 6.19 12.16 11.57
N ARG A 154 5.56 13.19 12.14
CA ARG A 154 5.05 14.35 11.39
C ARG A 154 6.18 15.09 10.67
N LEU A 155 7.27 15.39 11.34
CA LEU A 155 8.41 16.08 10.75
C LEU A 155 9.09 15.23 9.66
N LEU A 156 9.20 13.93 9.85
CA LEU A 156 9.80 13.02 8.88
C LEU A 156 9.00 12.95 7.57
N TRP A 157 7.68 12.78 7.62
CA TRP A 157 6.90 12.72 6.38
C TRP A 157 6.79 14.09 5.70
N LEU A 158 6.74 15.21 6.46
CA LEU A 158 6.80 16.56 5.88
C LEU A 158 8.13 16.79 5.16
N ARG A 159 9.25 16.37 5.79
CA ARG A 159 10.57 16.43 5.15
C ARG A 159 10.62 15.59 3.87
N ALA A 160 10.09 14.38 3.90
CA ALA A 160 10.03 13.53 2.71
C ALA A 160 9.23 14.20 1.58
N GLY A 161 8.08 14.81 1.90
CA GLY A 161 7.30 15.58 0.93
C GLY A 161 8.04 16.77 0.35
N TRP A 162 8.75 17.51 1.20
CA TRP A 162 9.59 18.62 0.75
C TRP A 162 10.72 18.15 -0.18
N LEU A 163 11.44 17.08 0.18
CA LEU A 163 12.49 16.50 -0.66
C LEU A 163 11.96 16.09 -2.04
N LYS A 164 10.80 15.45 -2.08
CA LYS A 164 10.14 15.10 -3.36
C LYS A 164 9.83 16.33 -4.23
N ASN A 165 9.38 17.42 -3.61
CA ASN A 165 9.08 18.67 -4.35
C ASN A 165 10.32 19.35 -4.91
N VAL A 166 11.48 19.18 -4.29
CA VAL A 166 12.76 19.74 -4.77
C VAL A 166 13.58 18.76 -5.61
N GLY A 167 13.04 17.60 -5.93
CA GLY A 167 13.66 16.63 -6.83
C GLY A 167 14.80 15.80 -6.19
N GLN A 168 14.74 15.58 -4.89
CA GLN A 168 15.71 14.75 -4.15
C GLN A 168 15.06 13.48 -3.61
#